data_336bc11c26446532a5203b588b58223b
#
_entry.id   336bc11c26446532a5203b588b58223b
#
_cell.length_a   1.000
_cell.length_b   1.000
_cell.length_c   1.000
_cell.angle_alpha   90.00
_cell.angle_beta   90.00
_cell.angle_gamma   90.00
#
_symmetry.space_group_name_H-M   'P 1'
#
loop_
_entity.id
_entity.type
_entity.pdbx_description
1 polymer ?
#
loop_
_entity_poly.entity_id
_entity_poly.type
_entity_poly.pdbx_seq_one_letter_code
_entity_poly.pdbx_strand_id
1 'polypeptide(L)'
;LRLYHQQIPFTDVHWGIGSWVLCSVAGFLCHAPQSSLSDYYRQIHLFFLKGKEGSELDSYQKQVEILKALPKHGAFWDRLFYSNYAKYCHSQEKRTPAFQKFFMKWNASSKDDELRRRFLAGSRPLMKYTNLLTFNLRAIVCYIACLTNEVWVYPLFEIIIMSAMYVHMHHEHEQLCERLYK
;
A
#
# COMPACT_ATOMS: atom_id res chain seq x y z
N LEU A 1 24.22 5.41 9.88
CA LEU A 1 25.59 5.93 10.06
C LEU A 1 26.41 5.91 8.77
N ARG A 2 26.40 4.82 7.97
CA ARG A 2 27.22 4.71 6.76
C ARG A 2 26.88 5.80 5.72
N LEU A 3 25.60 6.02 5.41
CA LEU A 3 25.14 7.05 4.50
C LEU A 3 25.53 8.47 4.95
N TYR A 4 25.55 8.73 6.25
CA TYR A 4 25.92 10.04 6.81
C TYR A 4 27.32 10.51 6.38
N HIS A 5 28.27 9.57 6.27
CA HIS A 5 29.66 9.83 5.90
C HIS A 5 29.95 9.68 4.40
N GLN A 6 28.97 9.26 3.59
CA GLN A 6 29.13 9.20 2.14
C GLN A 6 29.04 10.58 1.50
N GLN A 7 29.75 10.78 0.41
CA GLN A 7 29.62 11.96 -0.44
C GLN A 7 28.35 11.88 -1.28
N ILE A 8 27.74 13.03 -1.52
CA ILE A 8 26.67 13.16 -2.51
C ILE A 8 27.30 12.95 -3.88
N PRO A 9 26.76 12.08 -4.75
CA PRO A 9 27.32 11.80 -6.07
C PRO A 9 27.64 13.07 -6.84
N PHE A 10 28.82 13.10 -7.46
CA PHE A 10 29.31 14.21 -8.27
C PHE A 10 29.57 15.53 -7.50
N THR A 11 29.70 15.49 -6.16
CA THR A 11 30.01 16.62 -5.32
C THR A 11 31.06 16.29 -4.27
N ASP A 12 31.69 17.31 -3.67
CA ASP A 12 32.61 17.16 -2.52
C ASP A 12 31.87 17.25 -1.17
N VAL A 13 30.52 17.28 -1.20
CA VAL A 13 29.67 17.44 -0.01
C VAL A 13 29.25 16.07 0.52
N HIS A 14 29.34 15.85 1.84
CA HIS A 14 28.80 14.66 2.50
C HIS A 14 27.30 14.79 2.76
N TRP A 15 26.60 13.65 2.75
CA TRP A 15 25.17 13.59 3.07
C TRP A 15 24.84 14.17 4.44
N GLY A 16 25.67 13.92 5.46
CA GLY A 16 25.47 14.45 6.80
C GLY A 16 24.03 14.28 7.30
N ILE A 17 23.46 15.37 7.83
CA ILE A 17 22.06 15.41 8.31
C ILE A 17 21.07 15.13 7.17
N GLY A 18 21.38 15.45 5.92
CA GLY A 18 20.56 15.16 4.75
C GLY A 18 20.22 13.65 4.60
N SER A 19 21.10 12.76 5.10
CA SER A 19 20.83 11.31 5.13
C SER A 19 19.59 10.95 5.95
N TRP A 20 19.37 11.63 7.08
CA TRP A 20 18.18 11.41 7.92
C TRP A 20 16.91 11.90 7.23
N VAL A 21 16.98 13.06 6.57
CA VAL A 21 15.85 13.60 5.79
C VAL A 21 15.52 12.63 4.65
N LEU A 22 16.52 12.20 3.89
CA LEU A 22 16.34 11.27 2.77
C LEU A 22 15.71 9.95 3.22
N CYS A 23 16.22 9.33 4.28
CA CYS A 23 15.69 8.10 4.83
C CYS A 23 14.27 8.27 5.42
N SER A 24 13.98 9.42 6.04
CA SER A 24 12.65 9.72 6.56
C SER A 24 11.62 9.88 5.44
N VAL A 25 11.97 10.59 4.37
CA VAL A 25 11.11 10.72 3.18
C VAL A 25 10.88 9.34 2.55
N ALA A 26 11.93 8.56 2.32
CA ALA A 26 11.83 7.23 1.75
C ALA A 26 10.95 6.30 2.62
N GLY A 27 11.16 6.28 3.94
CA GLY A 27 10.47 5.37 4.85
C GLY A 27 9.03 5.77 5.14
N PHE A 28 8.81 7.01 5.60
CA PHE A 28 7.48 7.42 6.07
C PHE A 28 6.56 7.93 4.97
N LEU A 29 7.09 8.72 4.01
CA LEU A 29 6.26 9.33 2.99
C LEU A 29 6.10 8.43 1.76
N CYS A 30 7.08 7.57 1.45
CA CYS A 30 7.04 6.71 0.28
C CYS A 30 6.71 5.25 0.63
N HIS A 31 7.56 4.59 1.40
CA HIS A 31 7.43 3.15 1.70
C HIS A 31 6.09 2.78 2.36
N ALA A 32 5.70 3.47 3.41
CA ALA A 32 4.49 3.13 4.18
C ALA A 32 3.20 3.19 3.31
N PRO A 33 2.91 4.28 2.57
CA PRO A 33 1.74 4.30 1.69
C PRO A 33 1.82 3.31 0.52
N GLN A 34 2.99 3.08 -0.07
CA GLN A 34 3.19 2.13 -1.16
C GLN A 34 2.88 0.69 -0.72
N SER A 35 3.42 0.27 0.42
CA SER A 35 3.21 -1.08 0.97
C SER A 35 1.75 -1.29 1.39
N SER A 36 1.16 -0.30 2.07
CA SER A 36 -0.23 -0.35 2.51
C SER A 36 -1.21 -0.49 1.34
N LEU A 37 -1.05 0.31 0.28
CA LEU A 37 -2.00 0.30 -0.82
C LEU A 37 -1.77 -0.90 -1.76
N SER A 38 -0.53 -1.34 -1.93
CA SER A 38 -0.25 -2.54 -2.73
C SER A 38 -0.84 -3.79 -2.09
N ASP A 39 -0.76 -3.92 -0.77
CA ASP A 39 -1.42 -5.00 -0.06
C ASP A 39 -2.95 -4.90 -0.16
N TYR A 40 -3.50 -3.71 0.01
CA TYR A 40 -4.94 -3.48 -0.13
C TYR A 40 -5.47 -3.91 -1.50
N TYR A 41 -4.80 -3.54 -2.60
CA TYR A 41 -5.20 -3.97 -3.94
C TYR A 41 -5.07 -5.48 -4.15
N ARG A 42 -4.07 -6.10 -3.55
CA ARG A 42 -3.96 -7.56 -3.54
C ARG A 42 -5.13 -8.20 -2.78
N GLN A 43 -5.51 -7.68 -1.63
CA GLN A 43 -6.65 -8.17 -0.85
C GLN A 43 -7.98 -7.97 -1.59
N ILE A 44 -8.16 -6.86 -2.28
CA ILE A 44 -9.32 -6.63 -3.16
C ILE A 44 -9.38 -7.69 -4.25
N HIS A 45 -8.27 -7.92 -4.98
CA HIS A 45 -8.22 -8.93 -6.04
C HIS A 45 -8.54 -10.34 -5.49
N LEU A 46 -7.97 -10.71 -4.36
CA LEU A 46 -8.22 -11.99 -3.69
C LEU A 46 -9.68 -12.13 -3.25
N PHE A 47 -10.29 -11.06 -2.77
CA PHE A 47 -11.70 -11.05 -2.39
C PHE A 47 -12.61 -11.38 -3.58
N PHE A 48 -12.38 -10.76 -4.73
CA PHE A 48 -13.13 -11.07 -5.95
C PHE A 48 -12.79 -12.46 -6.53
N LEU A 49 -11.57 -12.96 -6.32
CA LEU A 49 -11.13 -14.25 -6.82
C LEU A 49 -11.65 -15.44 -5.96
N LYS A 50 -11.48 -15.35 -4.64
CA LYS A 50 -11.71 -16.45 -3.69
C LYS A 50 -12.87 -16.23 -2.72
N GLY A 51 -13.48 -15.04 -2.72
CA GLY A 51 -14.47 -14.64 -1.74
C GLY A 51 -13.86 -14.16 -0.42
N LYS A 52 -14.75 -13.90 0.55
CA LYS A 52 -14.38 -13.34 1.85
C LYS A 52 -13.44 -14.23 2.67
N GLU A 53 -13.57 -15.54 2.58
CA GLU A 53 -12.73 -16.50 3.30
C GLU A 53 -11.28 -16.54 2.78
N GLY A 54 -11.06 -16.13 1.52
CA GLY A 54 -9.74 -16.09 0.89
C GLY A 54 -9.07 -14.73 0.89
N SER A 55 -9.62 -13.74 1.62
CA SER A 55 -9.12 -12.36 1.64
C SER A 55 -9.24 -11.75 3.02
N GLU A 56 -8.24 -10.94 3.38
CA GLU A 56 -8.22 -10.11 4.59
C GLU A 56 -8.82 -8.72 4.36
N LEU A 57 -9.64 -8.57 3.31
CA LEU A 57 -10.28 -7.29 3.00
C LEU A 57 -11.26 -6.91 4.12
N ASP A 58 -10.95 -5.84 4.81
CA ASP A 58 -11.75 -5.29 5.91
C ASP A 58 -12.19 -3.86 5.62
N SER A 59 -13.22 -3.40 6.35
CA SER A 59 -13.75 -2.05 6.22
C SER A 59 -13.58 -1.25 7.52
N TYR A 60 -13.45 0.06 7.35
CA TYR A 60 -13.40 0.99 8.49
C TYR A 60 -14.61 0.83 9.41
N GLN A 61 -15.82 0.76 8.84
CA GLN A 61 -17.06 0.64 9.61
C GLN A 61 -17.06 -0.60 10.50
N LYS A 62 -16.67 -1.77 9.97
CA LYS A 62 -16.59 -3.03 10.73
C LYS A 62 -15.59 -2.91 11.89
N GLN A 63 -14.43 -2.28 11.66
CA GLN A 63 -13.42 -2.10 12.71
C GLN A 63 -13.88 -1.14 13.81
N VAL A 64 -14.64 -0.11 13.45
CA VAL A 64 -15.27 0.80 14.43
C VAL A 64 -16.35 0.08 15.26
N GLU A 65 -17.13 -0.81 14.66
CA GLU A 65 -18.12 -1.63 15.39
C GLU A 65 -17.45 -2.56 16.40
N ILE A 66 -16.36 -3.24 16.00
CA ILE A 66 -15.55 -4.07 16.91
C ILE A 66 -15.00 -3.20 18.05
N LEU A 67 -14.41 -2.05 17.74
CA LEU A 67 -13.86 -1.13 18.75
C LEU A 67 -14.92 -0.65 19.76
N LYS A 68 -16.15 -0.39 19.30
CA LYS A 68 -17.27 0.01 20.18
C LYS A 68 -17.75 -1.12 21.07
N ALA A 69 -17.68 -2.37 20.59
CA ALA A 69 -18.08 -3.55 21.34
C ALA A 69 -17.08 -3.95 22.41
N LEU A 70 -15.82 -3.48 22.34
CA LEU A 70 -14.79 -3.79 23.34
C LEU A 70 -15.07 -3.13 24.71
N PRO A 71 -14.78 -3.83 25.83
CA PRO A 71 -14.91 -3.27 27.18
C PRO A 71 -14.11 -1.98 27.34
N LYS A 72 -14.66 -1.02 28.09
CA LYS A 72 -13.95 0.25 28.36
C LYS A 72 -12.78 0.07 29.32
N HIS A 73 -12.84 -0.93 30.20
CA HIS A 73 -11.82 -1.24 31.20
C HIS A 73 -11.22 -2.62 30.92
N GLY A 74 -9.91 -2.77 31.13
CA GLY A 74 -9.19 -4.05 30.99
C GLY A 74 -8.77 -4.43 29.56
N ALA A 75 -9.23 -3.73 28.52
CA ALA A 75 -8.94 -4.02 27.11
C ALA A 75 -8.08 -2.93 26.43
N PHE A 76 -7.12 -2.35 27.15
CA PHE A 76 -6.32 -1.21 26.63
C PHE A 76 -5.58 -1.55 25.34
N TRP A 77 -4.88 -2.69 25.28
CA TRP A 77 -4.11 -3.10 24.12
C TRP A 77 -4.99 -3.43 22.90
N ASP A 78 -6.11 -4.10 23.14
CA ASP A 78 -7.07 -4.40 22.06
C ASP A 78 -7.68 -3.11 21.50
N ARG A 79 -8.07 -2.19 22.37
CA ARG A 79 -8.59 -0.89 21.96
C ARG A 79 -7.57 -0.06 21.18
N LEU A 80 -6.30 -0.07 21.60
CA LEU A 80 -5.21 0.60 20.89
C LEU A 80 -5.00 -0.03 19.52
N PHE A 81 -4.97 -1.36 19.45
CA PHE A 81 -4.82 -2.11 18.19
C PHE A 81 -5.98 -1.80 17.22
N TYR A 82 -7.22 -2.03 17.64
CA TYR A 82 -8.38 -1.83 16.77
C TYR A 82 -8.59 -0.35 16.40
N SER A 83 -8.23 0.60 17.26
CA SER A 83 -8.26 2.03 16.93
C SER A 83 -7.27 2.36 15.81
N ASN A 84 -6.04 1.84 15.88
CA ASN A 84 -5.03 2.06 14.84
C ASN A 84 -5.39 1.33 13.54
N TYR A 85 -5.91 0.10 13.66
CA TYR A 85 -6.35 -0.67 12.50
C TYR A 85 -7.57 -0.04 11.80
N ALA A 86 -8.51 0.52 12.53
CA ALA A 86 -9.62 1.28 11.96
C ALA A 86 -9.12 2.52 11.19
N LYS A 87 -8.15 3.26 11.73
CA LYS A 87 -7.52 4.39 11.02
C LYS A 87 -6.79 3.94 9.75
N TYR A 88 -6.14 2.79 9.79
CA TYR A 88 -5.49 2.18 8.65
C TYR A 88 -6.50 1.85 7.53
N CYS A 89 -7.59 1.15 7.84
CA CYS A 89 -8.68 0.86 6.91
C CYS A 89 -9.29 2.15 6.34
N HIS A 90 -9.56 3.14 7.18
CA HIS A 90 -10.07 4.45 6.72
C HIS A 90 -9.13 5.13 5.74
N SER A 91 -7.82 5.09 5.98
CA SER A 91 -6.83 5.66 5.08
C SER A 91 -6.81 4.95 3.71
N GLN A 92 -7.00 3.62 3.67
CA GLN A 92 -7.09 2.86 2.43
C GLN A 92 -8.37 3.21 1.64
N GLU A 93 -9.52 3.22 2.31
CA GLU A 93 -10.81 3.57 1.71
C GLU A 93 -10.79 5.01 1.15
N LYS A 94 -10.24 5.97 1.89
CA LYS A 94 -10.12 7.37 1.46
C LYS A 94 -9.25 7.52 0.20
N ARG A 95 -8.25 6.68 0.03
CA ARG A 95 -7.36 6.72 -1.15
C ARG A 95 -7.95 6.03 -2.38
N THR A 96 -9.01 5.23 -2.23
CA THR A 96 -9.58 4.42 -3.31
C THR A 96 -11.06 4.74 -3.55
N PRO A 97 -11.42 6.01 -3.84
CA PRO A 97 -12.81 6.43 -3.95
C PRO A 97 -13.56 5.77 -5.12
N ALA A 98 -12.90 5.51 -6.24
CA ALA A 98 -13.53 4.83 -7.38
C ALA A 98 -13.82 3.37 -7.06
N PHE A 99 -12.90 2.69 -6.38
CA PHE A 99 -13.15 1.33 -5.90
C PHE A 99 -14.33 1.28 -4.91
N GLN A 100 -14.43 2.21 -3.96
CA GLN A 100 -15.54 2.22 -3.00
C GLN A 100 -16.90 2.36 -3.73
N LYS A 101 -17.01 3.23 -4.73
CA LYS A 101 -18.22 3.38 -5.55
C LYS A 101 -18.55 2.10 -6.33
N PHE A 102 -17.55 1.52 -6.99
CA PHE A 102 -17.68 0.26 -7.70
C PHE A 102 -18.13 -0.87 -6.76
N PHE A 103 -17.53 -0.99 -5.59
CA PHE A 103 -17.85 -2.03 -4.61
C PHE A 103 -19.29 -1.91 -4.07
N MET A 104 -19.76 -0.67 -3.81
CA MET A 104 -21.14 -0.42 -3.44
C MET A 104 -22.11 -0.84 -4.56
N LYS A 105 -21.82 -0.49 -5.82
CA LYS A 105 -22.63 -0.89 -6.98
C LYS A 105 -22.69 -2.42 -7.11
N TRP A 106 -21.54 -3.09 -7.01
CA TRP A 106 -21.46 -4.54 -7.10
C TRP A 106 -22.27 -5.24 -6.00
N ASN A 107 -22.18 -4.75 -4.75
CA ASN A 107 -23.00 -5.28 -3.65
C ASN A 107 -24.50 -5.06 -3.87
N ALA A 108 -24.90 -3.92 -4.42
CA ALA A 108 -26.31 -3.59 -4.71
C ALA A 108 -26.88 -4.43 -5.89
N SER A 109 -26.03 -4.85 -6.84
CA SER A 109 -26.41 -5.68 -8.00
C SER A 109 -26.48 -7.18 -7.71
N SER A 110 -26.71 -7.57 -6.46
CA SER A 110 -26.75 -8.99 -6.04
C SER A 110 -25.46 -9.75 -6.38
N LYS A 111 -24.31 -9.07 -6.36
CA LYS A 111 -22.99 -9.63 -6.64
C LYS A 111 -22.86 -10.19 -8.07
N ASP A 112 -23.18 -9.36 -9.04
CA ASP A 112 -23.15 -9.69 -10.46
C ASP A 112 -21.83 -10.39 -10.86
N ASP A 113 -21.93 -11.62 -11.35
CA ASP A 113 -20.78 -12.45 -11.74
C ASP A 113 -20.08 -11.94 -13.00
N GLU A 114 -20.77 -11.26 -13.90
CA GLU A 114 -20.16 -10.66 -15.09
C GLU A 114 -19.29 -9.47 -14.68
N LEU A 115 -19.81 -8.61 -13.82
CA LEU A 115 -19.06 -7.47 -13.28
C LEU A 115 -17.83 -7.92 -12.50
N ARG A 116 -17.96 -9.02 -11.74
CA ARG A 116 -16.86 -9.69 -11.04
C ARG A 116 -15.78 -10.20 -12.02
N ARG A 117 -16.17 -10.90 -13.08
CA ARG A 117 -15.23 -11.40 -14.10
C ARG A 117 -14.48 -10.27 -14.80
N ARG A 118 -15.19 -9.22 -15.19
CA ARG A 118 -14.58 -8.02 -15.79
C ARG A 118 -13.58 -7.33 -14.87
N PHE A 119 -13.91 -7.20 -13.59
CA PHE A 119 -12.98 -6.67 -12.59
C PHE A 119 -11.72 -7.55 -12.47
N LEU A 120 -11.86 -8.88 -12.33
CA LEU A 120 -10.74 -9.81 -12.23
C LEU A 120 -9.84 -9.78 -13.47
N ALA A 121 -10.42 -9.72 -14.66
CA ALA A 121 -9.67 -9.62 -15.90
C ALA A 121 -8.84 -8.32 -15.96
N GLY A 122 -9.40 -7.19 -15.54
CA GLY A 122 -8.72 -5.90 -15.53
C GLY A 122 -7.71 -5.74 -14.40
N SER A 123 -7.97 -6.31 -13.23
CA SER A 123 -7.07 -6.19 -12.08
C SER A 123 -5.89 -7.18 -12.10
N ARG A 124 -6.03 -8.33 -12.78
CA ARG A 124 -4.98 -9.36 -12.88
C ARG A 124 -3.62 -8.82 -13.37
N PRO A 125 -3.53 -8.00 -14.43
CA PRO A 125 -2.25 -7.44 -14.88
C PRO A 125 -1.58 -6.54 -13.85
N LEU A 126 -2.37 -5.94 -12.93
CA LEU A 126 -1.85 -5.04 -11.90
C LEU A 126 -1.21 -5.79 -10.74
N MET A 127 -1.48 -7.10 -10.58
CA MET A 127 -0.94 -7.92 -9.49
C MET A 127 0.60 -8.06 -9.55
N LYS A 128 1.21 -7.88 -10.72
CA LYS A 128 2.67 -7.81 -10.82
C LYS A 128 3.25 -6.62 -10.03
N TYR A 129 2.57 -5.47 -10.05
CA TYR A 129 3.02 -4.28 -9.30
C TYR A 129 2.83 -4.46 -7.80
N THR A 130 1.75 -5.12 -7.35
CA THR A 130 1.60 -5.43 -5.92
C THR A 130 2.75 -6.29 -5.41
N ASN A 131 3.24 -7.26 -6.21
CA ASN A 131 4.38 -8.10 -5.86
C ASN A 131 5.71 -7.32 -5.88
N LEU A 132 5.92 -6.43 -6.86
CA LEU A 132 7.13 -5.59 -6.95
C LEU A 132 7.19 -4.55 -5.81
N LEU A 133 6.05 -4.01 -5.41
CA LEU A 133 5.94 -3.04 -4.32
C LEU A 133 6.05 -3.67 -2.92
N THR A 134 6.27 -4.99 -2.83
CA THR A 134 6.52 -5.71 -1.57
C THR A 134 7.98 -5.69 -1.15
N PHE A 135 8.26 -6.41 -0.07
CA PHE A 135 9.59 -6.48 0.55
C PHE A 135 10.70 -7.00 -0.37
N ASN A 136 10.43 -7.97 -1.24
CA ASN A 136 11.48 -8.70 -1.97
C ASN A 136 12.34 -7.81 -2.87
N LEU A 137 11.72 -6.97 -3.71
CA LEU A 137 12.45 -6.06 -4.59
C LEU A 137 13.26 -5.03 -3.79
N ARG A 138 12.68 -4.51 -2.72
CA ARG A 138 13.34 -3.59 -1.79
C ARG A 138 14.57 -4.22 -1.15
N ALA A 139 14.43 -5.45 -0.65
CA ALA A 139 15.55 -6.20 -0.05
C ALA A 139 16.69 -6.41 -1.04
N ILE A 140 16.37 -6.78 -2.30
CA ILE A 140 17.39 -6.97 -3.34
C ILE A 140 18.15 -5.66 -3.61
N VAL A 141 17.42 -4.54 -3.81
CA VAL A 141 18.07 -3.24 -4.08
C VAL A 141 18.87 -2.75 -2.88
N CYS A 142 18.33 -2.90 -1.66
CA CYS A 142 19.06 -2.58 -0.43
C CYS A 142 20.35 -3.41 -0.31
N TYR A 143 20.29 -4.70 -0.61
CA TYR A 143 21.45 -5.59 -0.60
C TYR A 143 22.50 -5.16 -1.63
N ILE A 144 22.10 -4.87 -2.87
CA ILE A 144 23.00 -4.36 -3.92
C ILE A 144 23.65 -3.05 -3.48
N ALA A 145 22.87 -2.10 -2.96
CA ALA A 145 23.38 -0.81 -2.47
C ALA A 145 24.41 -0.98 -1.34
N CYS A 146 24.22 -1.99 -0.47
CA CYS A 146 25.19 -2.33 0.56
C CYS A 146 26.48 -2.97 0.00
N LEU A 147 26.34 -3.88 -0.98
CA LEU A 147 27.49 -4.55 -1.61
C LEU A 147 28.36 -3.60 -2.43
N THR A 148 27.73 -2.68 -3.16
CA THR A 148 28.44 -1.67 -3.96
C THR A 148 28.98 -0.52 -3.13
N ASN A 149 28.64 -0.47 -1.82
CA ASN A 149 28.91 0.64 -0.93
C ASN A 149 28.22 1.97 -1.31
N GLU A 150 27.17 1.92 -2.14
CA GLU A 150 26.39 3.08 -2.59
C GLU A 150 25.01 3.11 -1.88
N VAL A 151 25.05 3.27 -0.55
CA VAL A 151 23.86 3.11 0.31
C VAL A 151 22.75 4.12 -0.04
N TRP A 152 23.10 5.30 -0.58
CA TRP A 152 22.14 6.32 -1.03
C TRP A 152 21.25 5.86 -2.18
N VAL A 153 21.65 4.86 -2.95
CA VAL A 153 20.86 4.31 -4.08
C VAL A 153 19.53 3.75 -3.59
N TYR A 154 19.50 3.10 -2.44
CA TYR A 154 18.26 2.49 -1.91
C TYR A 154 17.16 3.51 -1.60
N PRO A 155 17.38 4.57 -0.79
CA PRO A 155 16.32 5.54 -0.54
C PRO A 155 15.91 6.32 -1.80
N LEU A 156 16.81 6.58 -2.74
CA LEU A 156 16.43 7.20 -4.02
C LEU A 156 15.60 6.24 -4.90
N PHE A 157 15.94 4.97 -4.94
CA PHE A 157 15.13 3.95 -5.60
C PHE A 157 13.70 3.91 -5.02
N GLU A 158 13.57 3.95 -3.68
CA GLU A 158 12.29 3.97 -2.98
C GLU A 158 11.47 5.22 -3.35
N ILE A 159 12.11 6.39 -3.37
CA ILE A 159 11.43 7.66 -3.67
C ILE A 159 11.03 7.76 -5.14
N ILE A 160 11.88 7.34 -6.07
CA ILE A 160 11.68 7.58 -7.50
C ILE A 160 10.98 6.39 -8.15
N ILE A 161 11.63 5.23 -8.17
CA ILE A 161 11.16 4.08 -8.95
C ILE A 161 9.93 3.44 -8.32
N MET A 162 9.98 3.20 -7.00
CA MET A 162 8.85 2.59 -6.30
C MET A 162 7.63 3.52 -6.27
N SER A 163 7.84 4.84 -6.13
CA SER A 163 6.74 5.82 -6.20
C SER A 163 6.12 5.90 -7.59
N ALA A 164 6.92 5.84 -8.66
CA ALA A 164 6.40 5.82 -10.03
C ALA A 164 5.54 4.56 -10.28
N MET A 165 6.01 3.38 -9.84
CA MET A 165 5.22 2.13 -9.93
C MET A 165 3.94 2.21 -9.10
N TYR A 166 4.01 2.78 -7.90
CA TYR A 166 2.86 2.97 -7.03
C TYR A 166 1.79 3.87 -7.68
N VAL A 167 2.19 5.03 -8.20
CA VAL A 167 1.28 5.99 -8.85
C VAL A 167 0.64 5.36 -10.09
N HIS A 168 1.42 4.65 -10.90
CA HIS A 168 0.90 3.93 -12.07
C HIS A 168 -0.12 2.86 -11.67
N MET A 169 0.21 1.99 -10.74
CA MET A 169 -0.70 0.95 -10.25
C MET A 169 -2.00 1.54 -9.69
N HIS A 170 -1.88 2.60 -8.87
CA HIS A 170 -3.03 3.26 -8.28
C HIS A 170 -3.94 3.87 -9.34
N HIS A 171 -3.37 4.60 -10.29
CA HIS A 171 -4.11 5.22 -11.39
C HIS A 171 -4.87 4.19 -12.24
N GLU A 172 -4.21 3.13 -12.67
CA GLU A 172 -4.83 2.05 -13.46
C GLU A 172 -5.96 1.35 -12.71
N HIS A 173 -5.77 1.08 -11.40
CA HIS A 173 -6.79 0.44 -10.60
C HIS A 173 -8.02 1.32 -10.41
N GLU A 174 -7.84 2.60 -10.10
CA GLU A 174 -8.96 3.53 -9.94
C GLU A 174 -9.69 3.76 -11.28
N GLN A 175 -8.97 3.88 -12.40
CA GLN A 175 -9.58 3.95 -13.73
C GLN A 175 -10.37 2.69 -14.09
N LEU A 176 -9.87 1.49 -13.75
CA LEU A 176 -10.60 0.25 -13.93
C LEU A 176 -11.95 0.29 -13.18
N CYS A 177 -11.91 0.69 -11.92
CA CYS A 177 -13.11 0.79 -11.08
C CYS A 177 -14.10 1.85 -11.61
N GLU A 178 -13.63 3.00 -12.08
CA GLU A 178 -14.48 4.02 -12.70
C GLU A 178 -15.17 3.51 -13.98
N ARG A 179 -14.45 2.79 -14.84
CA ARG A 179 -15.01 2.19 -16.06
C ARG A 179 -16.08 1.13 -15.77
N LEU A 180 -15.93 0.38 -14.69
CA LEU A 180 -16.89 -0.64 -14.29
C LEU A 180 -18.07 -0.06 -13.48
N TYR A 181 -17.88 1.11 -12.89
CA TYR A 181 -18.96 1.82 -12.20
C TYR A 181 -19.94 2.47 -13.19
N LYS A 182 -19.48 2.98 -14.32
CA LYS A 182 -20.34 3.55 -15.39
C LYS A 182 -21.13 2.45 -16.10
#